data_8650649bc3c52fc26297393fadd4f8d1
#
_entry.id   8650649bc3c52fc26297393fadd4f8d1
#
_cell.length_a   1.000
_cell.length_b   1.000
_cell.length_c   1.000
_cell.angle_alpha   90.00
_cell.angle_beta   90.00
_cell.angle_gamma   90.00
#
_symmetry.space_group_name_H-M   'P 1'
#
loop_
_entity.id
_entity.type
_entity.pdbx_description
1 polymer ?
#
loop_
_entity_poly.entity_id
_entity_poly.type
_entity_poly.pdbx_seq_one_letter_code
_entity_poly.pdbx_strand_id
1 'polypeptide(L)'
;VVSLKHFVSVENLGETEVMALLKRAQEFKAGKQLELSQPVYAVNMFFENSTRTHTSFEMAESKLGLKELAFNPAQSSVNKGESLYDTLLTMDALGVDLAVIRHSKDNYYQELIDLKADQHLNLGIINAGDGSGQHPSQCLLDMLTIYEEFGHFAGLKVAIIGDITNSRVAKSNMQLLTRLGAEVYFSGPKYWYSHEFDSYGQYLAVDELLPKMDVVMLLRVQHERHAGDQNEADFSAAAYHEKYGLNQARYAKLKPQAIIMHPGPINRDVEWASELVEADKSRFYQQMQNGVFIRMAMIEAVMRGRKLGGLN
;
A
#
# COMPACT_ATOMS: atom_id res chain seq x y z
N VAL A 1 -16.28 12.55 7.45
CA VAL A 1 -15.20 11.79 8.12
C VAL A 1 -15.54 10.31 8.09
N VAL A 2 -14.57 9.49 7.72
CA VAL A 2 -14.73 8.03 7.66
C VAL A 2 -14.68 7.42 9.06
N SER A 3 -15.56 6.47 9.32
CA SER A 3 -15.73 5.84 10.63
C SER A 3 -15.84 4.32 10.42
N LEU A 4 -14.88 3.57 10.92
CA LEU A 4 -14.77 2.12 10.73
C LEU A 4 -14.44 1.39 12.02
N LYS A 5 -14.93 0.17 12.18
CA LYS A 5 -14.57 -0.68 13.32
C LYS A 5 -13.16 -1.24 13.19
N HIS A 6 -12.76 -1.56 11.96
CA HIS A 6 -11.43 -2.07 11.60
C HIS A 6 -11.07 -1.52 10.23
N PHE A 7 -9.77 -1.51 9.90
CA PHE A 7 -9.33 -1.13 8.56
C PHE A 7 -8.48 -2.27 7.96
N VAL A 8 -9.12 -3.16 7.22
CA VAL A 8 -8.47 -4.39 6.73
C VAL A 8 -8.33 -4.45 5.21
N SER A 9 -9.16 -3.70 4.47
CA SER A 9 -9.18 -3.71 3.01
C SER A 9 -9.78 -2.42 2.47
N VAL A 10 -9.45 -2.07 1.21
CA VAL A 10 -10.13 -1.00 0.47
C VAL A 10 -11.30 -1.51 -0.37
N GLU A 11 -11.45 -2.82 -0.50
CA GLU A 11 -12.49 -3.42 -1.35
C GLU A 11 -13.91 -3.06 -0.88
N ASN A 12 -14.11 -2.93 0.42
CA ASN A 12 -15.41 -2.63 1.03
C ASN A 12 -15.69 -1.12 1.14
N LEU A 13 -14.74 -0.28 0.71
CA LEU A 13 -14.92 1.17 0.72
C LEU A 13 -15.57 1.64 -0.56
N GLY A 14 -16.55 2.53 -0.47
CA GLY A 14 -17.10 3.25 -1.61
C GLY A 14 -16.15 4.34 -2.10
N GLU A 15 -16.39 4.87 -3.29
CA GLU A 15 -15.60 5.97 -3.86
C GLU A 15 -15.61 7.20 -2.95
N THR A 16 -16.76 7.52 -2.37
CA THR A 16 -16.91 8.66 -1.45
C THR A 16 -15.99 8.50 -0.23
N GLU A 17 -15.93 7.31 0.35
CA GLU A 17 -15.07 7.02 1.49
C GLU A 17 -13.58 7.09 1.11
N VAL A 18 -13.20 6.54 -0.03
CA VAL A 18 -11.83 6.63 -0.54
C VAL A 18 -11.43 8.11 -0.70
N MET A 19 -12.25 8.91 -1.38
CA MET A 19 -11.97 10.33 -1.58
C MET A 19 -11.92 11.11 -0.27
N ALA A 20 -12.77 10.77 0.70
CA ALA A 20 -12.73 11.37 2.02
C ALA A 20 -11.41 11.08 2.75
N LEU A 21 -10.89 9.87 2.64
CA LEU A 21 -9.58 9.50 3.20
C LEU A 21 -8.44 10.29 2.54
N LEU A 22 -8.46 10.42 1.20
CA LEU A 22 -7.44 11.20 0.49
C LEU A 22 -7.46 12.67 0.92
N LYS A 23 -8.64 13.27 1.01
CA LYS A 23 -8.80 14.67 1.44
C LYS A 23 -8.36 14.86 2.88
N ARG A 24 -8.68 13.90 3.76
CA ARG A 24 -8.25 13.95 5.16
C ARG A 24 -6.74 13.87 5.29
N ALA A 25 -6.11 12.98 4.52
CA ALA A 25 -4.65 12.89 4.46
C ALA A 25 -4.01 14.22 4.00
N GLN A 26 -4.62 14.90 3.03
CA GLN A 26 -4.15 16.23 2.60
C GLN A 26 -4.27 17.27 3.72
N GLU A 27 -5.33 17.23 4.51
CA GLU A 27 -5.47 18.12 5.67
C GLU A 27 -4.35 17.88 6.70
N PHE A 28 -4.04 16.61 7.00
CA PHE A 28 -2.92 16.27 7.89
C PHE A 28 -1.58 16.72 7.30
N LYS A 29 -1.37 16.53 6.01
CA LYS A 29 -0.16 16.98 5.32
C LYS A 29 0.00 18.50 5.37
N ALA A 30 -1.11 19.23 5.35
CA ALA A 30 -1.14 20.69 5.48
C ALA A 30 -0.95 21.18 6.93
N GLY A 31 -0.81 20.27 7.89
CA GLY A 31 -0.49 20.61 9.27
C GLY A 31 -1.65 20.47 10.26
N LYS A 32 -2.81 19.99 9.83
CA LYS A 32 -3.92 19.76 10.76
C LYS A 32 -3.51 18.74 11.82
N GLN A 33 -3.88 19.02 13.05
CA GLN A 33 -3.60 18.13 14.18
C GLN A 33 -4.89 17.58 14.75
N LEU A 34 -4.80 16.37 15.30
CA LEU A 34 -5.89 15.73 16.01
C LEU A 34 -5.70 15.96 17.50
N GLU A 35 -6.74 16.47 18.17
CA GLU A 35 -6.72 16.67 19.61
C GLU A 35 -7.43 15.51 20.31
N LEU A 36 -6.72 14.85 21.22
CA LEU A 36 -7.24 13.72 21.98
C LEU A 36 -7.49 14.16 23.43
N SER A 37 -8.68 13.91 23.93
CA SER A 37 -9.02 14.17 25.34
C SER A 37 -8.66 13.02 26.26
N GLN A 38 -8.39 11.85 25.70
CA GLN A 38 -7.99 10.63 26.44
C GLN A 38 -6.87 9.95 25.67
N PRO A 39 -5.94 9.26 26.38
CA PRO A 39 -4.88 8.53 25.72
C PRO A 39 -5.42 7.37 24.87
N VAL A 40 -4.76 7.12 23.74
CA VAL A 40 -5.03 5.98 22.86
C VAL A 40 -3.74 5.18 22.73
N TYR A 41 -3.79 3.90 22.98
CA TYR A 41 -2.65 3.01 22.98
C TYR A 41 -2.66 2.14 21.72
N ALA A 42 -1.55 2.11 21.01
CA ALA A 42 -1.38 1.34 19.78
C ALA A 42 -0.17 0.41 19.89
N VAL A 43 -0.26 -0.73 19.25
CA VAL A 43 0.85 -1.67 19.10
C VAL A 43 1.02 -2.03 17.64
N ASN A 44 2.28 -2.04 17.17
CA ASN A 44 2.64 -2.47 15.81
C ASN A 44 3.19 -3.89 15.88
N MET A 45 2.45 -4.83 15.28
CA MET A 45 2.75 -6.26 15.31
C MET A 45 3.15 -6.73 13.91
N PHE A 46 4.42 -6.56 13.57
CA PHE A 46 4.95 -6.91 12.26
C PHE A 46 5.64 -8.26 12.33
N PHE A 47 4.94 -9.30 11.88
CA PHE A 47 5.46 -10.66 11.79
C PHE A 47 6.28 -10.90 10.53
N GLU A 48 6.18 -10.01 9.55
CA GLU A 48 7.06 -9.92 8.39
C GLU A 48 7.83 -8.60 8.43
N ASN A 49 9.09 -8.63 8.03
CA ASN A 49 9.92 -7.44 8.00
C ASN A 49 9.46 -6.47 6.91
N SER A 50 9.20 -5.24 7.30
CA SER A 50 8.92 -4.13 6.38
C SER A 50 9.29 -2.82 7.05
N THR A 51 10.54 -2.39 6.89
CA THR A 51 11.05 -1.18 7.54
C THR A 51 10.25 0.05 7.15
N ARG A 52 9.93 0.21 5.87
CA ARG A 52 9.17 1.38 5.38
C ARG A 52 7.79 1.46 6.02
N THR A 53 7.01 0.39 5.93
CA THR A 53 5.63 0.36 6.44
C THR A 53 5.61 0.50 7.96
N HIS A 54 6.50 -0.20 8.66
CA HIS A 54 6.59 -0.15 10.11
C HIS A 54 6.92 1.27 10.60
N THR A 55 8.00 1.87 10.08
CA THR A 55 8.42 3.22 10.45
C THR A 55 7.35 4.26 10.08
N SER A 56 6.68 4.07 8.94
CA SER A 56 5.61 4.98 8.50
C SER A 56 4.40 4.94 9.45
N PHE A 57 3.99 3.75 9.90
CA PHE A 57 2.92 3.64 10.90
C PHE A 57 3.32 4.24 12.24
N GLU A 58 4.55 4.01 12.69
CA GLU A 58 5.05 4.65 13.92
C GLU A 58 5.01 6.17 13.81
N MET A 59 5.46 6.72 12.69
CA MET A 59 5.42 8.16 12.45
C MET A 59 3.98 8.69 12.44
N ALA A 60 3.05 7.97 11.81
CA ALA A 60 1.64 8.34 11.77
C ALA A 60 1.03 8.35 13.18
N GLU A 61 1.29 7.31 13.96
CA GLU A 61 0.82 7.19 15.36
C GLU A 61 1.36 8.33 16.22
N SER A 62 2.66 8.63 16.07
CA SER A 62 3.30 9.73 16.80
C SER A 62 2.68 11.08 16.46
N LYS A 63 2.46 11.35 15.17
CA LYS A 63 1.83 12.61 14.72
C LYS A 63 0.38 12.75 15.18
N LEU A 64 -0.33 11.64 15.38
CA LEU A 64 -1.69 11.64 15.93
C LEU A 64 -1.71 11.78 17.46
N GLY A 65 -0.57 11.68 18.11
CA GLY A 65 -0.47 11.75 19.58
C GLY A 65 -0.81 10.45 20.29
N LEU A 66 -0.72 9.31 19.61
CA LEU A 66 -0.95 8.02 20.22
C LEU A 66 0.26 7.60 21.07
N LYS A 67 0.01 6.74 22.03
CA LYS A 67 1.03 6.08 22.84
C LYS A 67 1.33 4.72 22.24
N GLU A 68 2.57 4.53 21.79
CA GLU A 68 3.00 3.31 21.14
C GLU A 68 3.63 2.35 22.13
N LEU A 69 3.23 1.09 22.05
CA LEU A 69 3.81 0.01 22.83
C LEU A 69 4.72 -0.82 21.94
N ALA A 70 5.87 -1.19 22.50
CA ALA A 70 6.83 -2.02 21.77
C ALA A 70 6.35 -3.46 21.68
N PHE A 71 6.54 -4.08 20.53
CA PHE A 71 6.28 -5.50 20.28
C PHE A 71 7.40 -6.08 19.43
N ASN A 72 8.00 -7.16 19.89
CA ASN A 72 9.02 -7.88 19.15
C ASN A 72 8.53 -9.32 18.90
N PRO A 73 8.20 -9.68 17.64
CA PRO A 73 7.71 -11.03 17.32
C PRO A 73 8.66 -12.15 17.75
N ALA A 74 9.98 -11.92 17.61
CA ALA A 74 11.01 -12.90 17.96
C ALA A 74 11.07 -13.21 19.47
N GLN A 75 10.57 -12.31 20.31
CA GLN A 75 10.57 -12.44 21.77
C GLN A 75 9.16 -12.56 22.35
N SER A 76 8.15 -12.77 21.49
CA SER A 76 6.75 -12.84 21.92
C SER A 76 6.32 -14.26 22.27
N SER A 77 5.17 -14.36 22.94
CA SER A 77 4.53 -15.64 23.29
C SER A 77 4.08 -16.44 22.07
N VAL A 78 4.01 -15.83 20.89
CA VAL A 78 3.75 -16.52 19.62
C VAL A 78 4.77 -17.63 19.38
N ASN A 79 6.03 -17.42 19.77
CA ASN A 79 7.10 -18.42 19.68
C ASN A 79 6.89 -19.61 20.62
N LYS A 80 5.98 -19.50 21.58
CA LYS A 80 5.57 -20.58 22.49
C LYS A 80 4.31 -21.31 22.00
N GLY A 81 3.87 -21.03 20.78
CA GLY A 81 2.66 -21.63 20.18
C GLY A 81 1.37 -20.89 20.47
N GLU A 82 1.42 -19.68 21.06
CA GLU A 82 0.22 -18.88 21.27
C GLU A 82 -0.37 -18.41 19.92
N SER A 83 -1.68 -18.52 19.76
CA SER A 83 -2.36 -18.05 18.58
C SER A 83 -2.37 -16.51 18.50
N LEU A 84 -2.52 -15.96 17.30
CA LEU A 84 -2.65 -14.51 17.13
C LEU A 84 -3.87 -13.98 17.91
N TYR A 85 -4.98 -14.70 17.87
CA TYR A 85 -6.18 -14.35 18.63
C TYR A 85 -5.90 -14.23 20.13
N ASP A 86 -5.23 -15.20 20.72
CA ASP A 86 -4.89 -15.17 22.15
C ASP A 86 -3.91 -14.05 22.49
N THR A 87 -2.95 -13.78 21.62
CA THR A 87 -2.03 -12.64 21.78
C THR A 87 -2.80 -11.31 21.79
N LEU A 88 -3.78 -11.17 20.90
CA LEU A 88 -4.59 -9.95 20.83
C LEU A 88 -5.55 -9.82 22.01
N LEU A 89 -6.10 -10.92 22.51
CA LEU A 89 -6.89 -10.91 23.76
C LEU A 89 -6.06 -10.39 24.93
N THR A 90 -4.79 -10.79 25.00
CA THR A 90 -3.87 -10.29 26.02
C THR A 90 -3.66 -8.78 25.88
N MET A 91 -3.41 -8.30 24.67
CA MET A 91 -3.25 -6.87 24.40
C MET A 91 -4.51 -6.09 24.77
N ASP A 92 -5.67 -6.60 24.39
CA ASP A 92 -6.97 -6.01 24.71
C ASP A 92 -7.18 -5.93 26.24
N ALA A 93 -6.93 -7.02 26.95
CA ALA A 93 -7.05 -7.07 28.40
C ALA A 93 -6.11 -6.09 29.12
N LEU A 94 -4.94 -5.84 28.54
CA LEU A 94 -3.96 -4.88 29.07
C LEU A 94 -4.27 -3.42 28.74
N GLY A 95 -5.27 -3.16 27.92
CA GLY A 95 -5.71 -1.80 27.60
C GLY A 95 -5.22 -1.24 26.26
N VAL A 96 -4.70 -2.07 25.38
CA VAL A 96 -4.35 -1.64 24.01
C VAL A 96 -5.63 -1.41 23.21
N ASP A 97 -5.70 -0.28 22.52
CA ASP A 97 -6.87 0.13 21.75
C ASP A 97 -6.81 -0.27 20.27
N LEU A 98 -5.61 -0.24 19.70
CA LEU A 98 -5.37 -0.48 18.27
C LEU A 98 -4.18 -1.40 18.05
N ALA A 99 -4.32 -2.35 17.15
CA ALA A 99 -3.23 -3.20 16.68
C ALA A 99 -3.05 -3.03 15.17
N VAL A 100 -1.87 -2.60 14.77
CA VAL A 100 -1.44 -2.53 13.37
C VAL A 100 -0.66 -3.80 13.09
N ILE A 101 -1.16 -4.66 12.20
CA ILE A 101 -0.64 -6.01 12.03
C ILE A 101 -0.21 -6.25 10.58
N ARG A 102 1.01 -6.76 10.40
CA ARG A 102 1.50 -7.31 9.14
C ARG A 102 1.83 -8.79 9.35
N HIS A 103 1.25 -9.65 8.51
CA HIS A 103 1.34 -11.10 8.67
C HIS A 103 1.53 -11.81 7.33
N SER A 104 2.20 -12.95 7.33
CA SER A 104 2.43 -13.75 6.12
C SER A 104 1.18 -14.50 5.63
N LYS A 105 0.21 -14.74 6.51
CA LYS A 105 -1.01 -15.48 6.18
C LYS A 105 -2.01 -14.55 5.49
N ASP A 106 -2.53 -15.01 4.35
CA ASP A 106 -3.62 -14.31 3.66
C ASP A 106 -4.87 -14.27 4.54
N ASN A 107 -5.52 -13.10 4.59
CA ASN A 107 -6.75 -12.89 5.35
C ASN A 107 -6.64 -13.25 6.84
N TYR A 108 -5.46 -13.10 7.44
CA TYR A 108 -5.25 -13.39 8.87
C TYR A 108 -6.28 -12.70 9.77
N TYR A 109 -6.76 -11.53 9.35
CA TYR A 109 -7.68 -10.69 10.12
C TYR A 109 -9.11 -11.22 10.15
N GLN A 110 -9.49 -12.13 9.25
CA GLN A 110 -10.89 -12.56 9.11
C GLN A 110 -11.43 -13.18 10.39
N GLU A 111 -10.65 -14.05 11.01
CA GLU A 111 -11.00 -14.68 12.28
C GLU A 111 -11.08 -13.67 13.45
N LEU A 112 -10.37 -12.56 13.34
CA LEU A 112 -10.27 -11.53 14.37
C LEU A 112 -11.43 -10.53 14.31
N ILE A 113 -12.04 -10.36 13.15
CA ILE A 113 -13.16 -9.43 12.94
C ILE A 113 -14.51 -10.16 12.88
N ASP A 114 -14.55 -11.40 12.37
CA ASP A 114 -15.73 -12.27 12.36
C ASP A 114 -15.72 -13.17 13.60
N LEU A 115 -15.99 -12.55 14.74
CA LEU A 115 -15.97 -13.26 16.02
C LEU A 115 -17.15 -14.23 16.17
N LYS A 116 -16.87 -15.36 16.80
CA LYS A 116 -17.91 -16.29 17.25
C LYS A 116 -18.67 -15.69 18.43
N ALA A 117 -19.86 -16.23 18.71
CA ALA A 117 -20.76 -15.71 19.75
C ALA A 117 -20.13 -15.65 21.16
N ASP A 118 -19.17 -16.54 21.44
CA ASP A 118 -18.45 -16.63 22.72
C ASP A 118 -17.10 -15.91 22.74
N GLN A 119 -16.74 -15.23 21.64
CA GLN A 119 -15.49 -14.51 21.51
C GLN A 119 -15.70 -13.00 21.70
N HIS A 120 -14.81 -12.36 22.45
CA HIS A 120 -14.92 -10.93 22.79
C HIS A 120 -13.57 -10.23 22.64
N LEU A 121 -13.18 -9.89 21.42
CA LEU A 121 -12.00 -9.09 21.13
C LEU A 121 -12.44 -7.66 20.80
N ASN A 122 -12.02 -6.70 21.61
CA ASN A 122 -12.50 -5.32 21.53
C ASN A 122 -11.42 -4.30 21.13
N LEU A 123 -10.39 -4.71 20.45
CA LEU A 123 -9.44 -3.74 19.89
C LEU A 123 -9.65 -3.55 18.39
N GLY A 124 -9.24 -2.40 17.87
CA GLY A 124 -9.28 -2.10 16.45
C GLY A 124 -8.11 -2.71 15.73
N ILE A 125 -8.37 -3.31 14.57
CA ILE A 125 -7.36 -3.96 13.74
C ILE A 125 -7.15 -3.14 12.47
N ILE A 126 -5.88 -2.84 12.19
CA ILE A 126 -5.45 -2.16 10.96
C ILE A 126 -4.49 -3.11 10.25
N ASN A 127 -4.86 -3.50 9.03
CA ASN A 127 -4.05 -4.38 8.21
C ASN A 127 -2.91 -3.61 7.54
N ALA A 128 -1.67 -3.92 7.93
CA ALA A 128 -0.46 -3.36 7.33
C ALA A 128 0.13 -4.25 6.21
N GLY A 129 -0.60 -5.28 5.81
CA GLY A 129 -0.26 -6.22 4.75
C GLY A 129 -0.44 -7.66 5.19
N ASP A 130 -1.13 -8.44 4.36
CA ASP A 130 -1.35 -9.86 4.60
C ASP A 130 -0.87 -10.67 3.39
N GLY A 131 0.10 -11.51 3.57
CA GLY A 131 0.60 -12.47 2.59
C GLY A 131 0.67 -11.95 1.15
N SER A 132 -0.11 -12.56 0.27
CA SER A 132 -0.33 -12.14 -1.12
C SER A 132 -1.64 -11.35 -1.31
N GLY A 133 -2.37 -11.07 -0.23
CA GLY A 133 -3.69 -10.45 -0.24
C GLY A 133 -3.66 -8.92 -0.32
N GLN A 134 -4.06 -8.27 0.77
CA GLN A 134 -4.28 -6.83 0.80
C GLN A 134 -3.10 -6.05 1.39
N HIS A 135 -2.88 -4.85 0.88
CA HIS A 135 -2.03 -3.84 1.50
C HIS A 135 -2.70 -2.47 1.32
N PRO A 136 -3.75 -2.19 2.11
CA PRO A 136 -4.63 -1.05 1.85
C PRO A 136 -3.93 0.30 1.88
N SER A 137 -2.96 0.51 2.77
CA SER A 137 -2.27 1.80 2.84
C SER A 137 -1.38 2.07 1.62
N GLN A 138 -0.81 1.04 1.00
CA GLN A 138 -0.04 1.20 -0.25
C GLN A 138 -0.94 1.66 -1.38
N CYS A 139 -2.08 1.02 -1.55
CA CYS A 139 -3.06 1.40 -2.56
C CYS A 139 -3.51 2.86 -2.38
N LEU A 140 -3.85 3.24 -1.16
CA LEU A 140 -4.33 4.59 -0.85
C LEU A 140 -3.25 5.65 -0.99
N LEU A 141 -2.01 5.38 -0.60
CA LEU A 141 -0.92 6.35 -0.79
C LEU A 141 -0.62 6.57 -2.27
N ASP A 142 -0.74 5.53 -3.09
CA ASP A 142 -0.59 5.64 -4.54
C ASP A 142 -1.70 6.53 -5.12
N MET A 143 -2.94 6.33 -4.68
CA MET A 143 -4.07 7.18 -5.10
C MET A 143 -3.88 8.63 -4.66
N LEU A 144 -3.44 8.86 -3.44
CA LEU A 144 -3.16 10.21 -2.94
C LEU A 144 -2.10 10.91 -3.79
N THR A 145 -1.04 10.22 -4.14
CA THR A 145 0.05 10.78 -4.96
C THR A 145 -0.44 11.20 -6.34
N ILE A 146 -1.29 10.39 -6.97
CA ILE A 146 -1.93 10.74 -8.25
C ILE A 146 -2.88 11.92 -8.08
N TYR A 147 -3.71 11.89 -7.06
CA TYR A 147 -4.69 12.96 -6.80
C TYR A 147 -4.04 14.31 -6.53
N GLU A 148 -2.94 14.34 -5.79
CA GLU A 148 -2.18 15.58 -5.57
C GLU A 148 -1.66 16.19 -6.86
N GLU A 149 -1.23 15.37 -7.79
CA GLU A 149 -0.65 15.84 -9.05
C GLU A 149 -1.71 16.32 -10.04
N PHE A 150 -2.82 15.59 -10.17
CA PHE A 150 -3.80 15.82 -11.23
C PHE A 150 -5.15 16.36 -10.74
N GLY A 151 -5.50 16.16 -9.49
CA GLY A 151 -6.76 16.62 -8.92
C GLY A 151 -8.00 15.80 -9.31
N HIS A 152 -7.82 14.74 -10.09
CA HIS A 152 -8.88 13.85 -10.56
C HIS A 152 -8.30 12.49 -10.95
N PHE A 153 -9.17 11.51 -11.20
CA PHE A 153 -8.80 10.20 -11.72
C PHE A 153 -9.41 9.93 -13.10
N ALA A 154 -10.62 10.42 -13.34
CA ALA A 154 -11.35 10.16 -14.58
C ALA A 154 -10.53 10.56 -15.81
N GLY A 155 -10.37 9.60 -16.73
CA GLY A 155 -9.65 9.82 -17.98
C GLY A 155 -8.14 9.83 -17.89
N LEU A 156 -7.54 9.72 -16.71
CA LEU A 156 -6.08 9.57 -16.57
C LEU A 156 -5.63 8.22 -17.12
N LYS A 157 -4.54 8.23 -17.87
CA LYS A 157 -3.92 7.01 -18.40
C LYS A 157 -2.78 6.59 -17.47
N VAL A 158 -2.94 5.42 -16.87
CA VAL A 158 -2.03 4.90 -15.86
C VAL A 158 -1.45 3.57 -16.34
N ALA A 159 -0.14 3.51 -16.47
CA ALA A 159 0.56 2.28 -16.80
C ALA A 159 1.03 1.55 -15.56
N ILE A 160 0.91 0.22 -15.57
CA ILE A 160 1.49 -0.69 -14.58
C ILE A 160 2.44 -1.60 -15.35
N ILE A 161 3.74 -1.54 -15.03
CA ILE A 161 4.79 -2.22 -15.81
C ILE A 161 5.57 -3.17 -14.92
N GLY A 162 5.67 -4.41 -15.32
CA GLY A 162 6.54 -5.40 -14.70
C GLY A 162 5.89 -6.73 -14.43
N ASP A 163 6.15 -7.29 -13.25
CA ASP A 163 5.63 -8.58 -12.82
C ASP A 163 4.22 -8.44 -12.22
N ILE A 164 3.25 -8.28 -13.09
CA ILE A 164 1.87 -7.98 -12.71
C ILE A 164 1.21 -9.17 -12.00
N THR A 165 1.43 -10.37 -12.52
CA THR A 165 0.82 -11.60 -11.98
C THR A 165 1.16 -11.83 -10.51
N ASN A 166 2.38 -11.50 -10.09
CA ASN A 166 2.85 -11.72 -8.73
C ASN A 166 2.78 -10.47 -7.84
N SER A 167 2.16 -9.38 -8.31
CA SER A 167 2.10 -8.12 -7.58
C SER A 167 0.72 -7.86 -6.98
N ARG A 168 0.62 -7.91 -5.65
CA ARG A 168 -0.59 -7.49 -4.94
C ARG A 168 -0.86 -5.99 -5.11
N VAL A 169 0.20 -5.18 -5.20
CA VAL A 169 0.10 -3.73 -5.45
C VAL A 169 -0.55 -3.48 -6.80
N ALA A 170 -0.11 -4.18 -7.85
CA ALA A 170 -0.71 -4.06 -9.18
C ALA A 170 -2.20 -4.43 -9.16
N LYS A 171 -2.56 -5.54 -8.51
CA LYS A 171 -3.96 -6.01 -8.45
C LYS A 171 -4.86 -5.02 -7.71
N SER A 172 -4.42 -4.51 -6.55
CA SER A 172 -5.19 -3.52 -5.79
C SER A 172 -5.33 -2.22 -6.57
N ASN A 173 -4.25 -1.75 -7.20
CA ASN A 173 -4.26 -0.50 -7.94
C ASN A 173 -5.12 -0.58 -9.21
N MET A 174 -5.05 -1.69 -9.98
CA MET A 174 -5.89 -1.80 -11.17
C MET A 174 -7.37 -1.79 -10.83
N GLN A 175 -7.76 -2.43 -9.74
CA GLN A 175 -9.13 -2.46 -9.27
C GLN A 175 -9.61 -1.07 -8.85
N LEU A 176 -8.85 -0.40 -7.99
CA LEU A 176 -9.28 0.91 -7.48
C LEU A 176 -9.21 2.01 -8.55
N LEU A 177 -8.17 2.03 -9.38
CA LEU A 177 -8.04 3.00 -10.48
C LEU A 177 -9.23 2.92 -11.44
N THR A 178 -9.63 1.70 -11.84
CA THR A 178 -10.79 1.54 -12.74
C THR A 178 -12.09 1.97 -12.08
N ARG A 179 -12.27 1.69 -10.79
CA ARG A 179 -13.43 2.18 -10.04
C ARG A 179 -13.48 3.71 -9.97
N LEU A 180 -12.33 4.37 -9.91
CA LEU A 180 -12.22 5.83 -9.85
C LEU A 180 -12.27 6.49 -11.24
N GLY A 181 -12.36 5.71 -12.31
CA GLY A 181 -12.53 6.21 -13.67
C GLY A 181 -11.23 6.39 -14.46
N ALA A 182 -10.09 5.97 -13.95
CA ALA A 182 -8.83 5.99 -14.70
C ALA A 182 -8.79 4.87 -15.74
N GLU A 183 -8.03 5.09 -16.81
CA GLU A 183 -7.76 4.09 -17.83
C GLU A 183 -6.43 3.39 -17.52
N VAL A 184 -6.48 2.08 -17.31
CA VAL A 184 -5.30 1.29 -16.94
C VAL A 184 -4.70 0.62 -18.16
N TYR A 185 -3.38 0.64 -18.23
CA TYR A 185 -2.59 -0.03 -19.26
C TYR A 185 -1.53 -0.90 -18.61
N PHE A 186 -1.16 -1.99 -19.27
CA PHE A 186 -0.18 -2.93 -18.76
C PHE A 186 0.96 -3.11 -19.75
N SER A 187 2.17 -3.33 -19.23
CA SER A 187 3.33 -3.71 -20.02
C SER A 187 4.31 -4.54 -19.21
N GLY A 188 5.34 -5.02 -19.88
CA GLY A 188 6.35 -5.90 -19.32
C GLY A 188 6.39 -7.24 -20.02
N PRO A 189 7.16 -8.20 -19.50
CA PRO A 189 7.20 -9.55 -20.06
C PRO A 189 5.83 -10.19 -20.10
N LYS A 190 5.46 -10.75 -21.25
CA LYS A 190 4.12 -11.37 -21.43
C LYS A 190 3.89 -12.56 -20.51
N TYR A 191 4.93 -13.27 -20.12
CA TYR A 191 4.82 -14.41 -19.18
C TYR A 191 4.55 -13.96 -17.74
N TRP A 192 4.65 -12.65 -17.43
CA TRP A 192 4.25 -12.04 -16.16
C TRP A 192 2.91 -11.32 -16.24
N TYR A 193 2.20 -11.52 -17.33
CA TYR A 193 0.88 -10.95 -17.55
C TYR A 193 -0.14 -12.08 -17.75
N SER A 194 -1.34 -11.89 -17.24
CA SER A 194 -2.44 -12.84 -17.39
C SER A 194 -3.62 -12.15 -18.09
N HIS A 195 -4.29 -12.87 -18.99
CA HIS A 195 -5.48 -12.37 -19.66
C HIS A 195 -6.65 -12.05 -18.70
N GLU A 196 -6.61 -12.51 -17.46
CA GLU A 196 -7.60 -12.13 -16.45
C GLU A 196 -7.56 -10.60 -16.17
N PHE A 197 -6.44 -9.92 -16.45
CA PHE A 197 -6.31 -8.48 -16.27
C PHE A 197 -6.88 -7.67 -17.44
N ASP A 198 -7.24 -8.30 -18.55
CA ASP A 198 -7.80 -7.62 -19.73
C ASP A 198 -9.09 -6.88 -19.41
N SER A 199 -9.84 -7.34 -18.40
CA SER A 199 -11.05 -6.66 -17.94
C SER A 199 -10.79 -5.30 -17.27
N TYR A 200 -9.57 -5.06 -16.82
CA TYR A 200 -9.18 -3.79 -16.19
C TYR A 200 -8.46 -2.83 -17.13
N GLY A 201 -7.78 -3.34 -18.13
CA GLY A 201 -7.00 -2.49 -19.02
C GLY A 201 -6.38 -3.24 -20.18
N GLN A 202 -5.60 -2.50 -20.98
CA GLN A 202 -5.01 -2.99 -22.22
C GLN A 202 -3.51 -3.19 -22.06
N TYR A 203 -3.00 -4.33 -22.55
CA TYR A 203 -1.57 -4.57 -22.66
C TYR A 203 -1.02 -3.90 -23.92
N LEU A 204 0.06 -3.13 -23.77
CA LEU A 204 0.80 -2.51 -24.88
C LEU A 204 2.30 -2.76 -24.70
N ALA A 205 3.05 -2.77 -25.79
CA ALA A 205 4.52 -2.77 -25.72
C ALA A 205 5.00 -1.48 -25.01
N VAL A 206 6.07 -1.59 -24.20
CA VAL A 206 6.53 -0.50 -23.35
C VAL A 206 6.82 0.78 -24.12
N ASP A 207 7.46 0.68 -25.29
CA ASP A 207 7.82 1.88 -26.09
C ASP A 207 6.63 2.51 -26.79
N GLU A 208 5.56 1.76 -27.04
CA GLU A 208 4.29 2.28 -27.52
C GLU A 208 3.49 2.95 -26.41
N LEU A 209 3.53 2.36 -25.21
CA LEU A 209 2.75 2.79 -24.07
C LEU A 209 3.25 4.10 -23.45
N LEU A 210 4.55 4.22 -23.19
CA LEU A 210 5.11 5.30 -22.36
C LEU A 210 4.75 6.72 -22.83
N PRO A 211 4.81 7.04 -24.15
CA PRO A 211 4.48 8.40 -24.61
C PRO A 211 3.02 8.83 -24.39
N LYS A 212 2.14 7.88 -24.11
CA LYS A 212 0.70 8.11 -23.95
C LYS A 212 0.27 8.27 -22.50
N MET A 213 1.13 7.93 -21.53
CA MET A 213 0.75 7.82 -20.13
C MET A 213 0.85 9.13 -19.37
N ASP A 214 -0.08 9.31 -18.43
CA ASP A 214 -0.03 10.36 -17.41
C ASP A 214 0.73 9.88 -16.17
N VAL A 215 0.59 8.61 -15.83
CA VAL A 215 1.23 7.97 -14.67
C VAL A 215 1.89 6.67 -15.11
N VAL A 216 3.13 6.47 -14.70
CA VAL A 216 3.88 5.24 -14.93
C VAL A 216 4.20 4.60 -13.59
N MET A 217 3.56 3.49 -13.29
CA MET A 217 3.84 2.68 -12.10
C MET A 217 4.79 1.56 -12.46
N LEU A 218 6.00 1.60 -11.91
CA LEU A 218 7.00 0.55 -12.08
C LEU A 218 6.86 -0.44 -10.92
N LEU A 219 6.85 -1.72 -11.23
CA LEU A 219 6.84 -2.76 -10.21
C LEU A 219 8.26 -3.26 -9.95
N ARG A 220 8.52 -3.62 -8.69
CA ARG A 220 9.78 -4.24 -8.32
C ARG A 220 9.89 -5.60 -9.01
N VAL A 221 11.01 -5.85 -9.68
CA VAL A 221 11.33 -7.17 -10.24
C VAL A 221 11.76 -8.08 -9.10
N GLN A 222 10.98 -9.11 -8.81
CA GLN A 222 11.20 -9.99 -7.66
C GLN A 222 11.99 -11.22 -8.08
N HIS A 223 13.32 -11.12 -8.06
CA HIS A 223 14.23 -12.22 -8.41
C HIS A 223 13.96 -13.47 -7.56
N GLU A 224 13.69 -13.28 -6.28
CA GLU A 224 13.46 -14.36 -5.32
C GLU A 224 12.21 -15.19 -5.60
N ARG A 225 11.21 -14.64 -6.31
CA ARG A 225 9.96 -15.34 -6.66
C ARG A 225 10.06 -16.12 -7.96
N HIS A 226 11.09 -15.86 -8.73
CA HIS A 226 11.27 -16.45 -10.06
C HIS A 226 12.42 -17.45 -10.09
N ALA A 227 13.13 -17.67 -8.97
CA ALA A 227 14.19 -18.64 -8.84
C ALA A 227 13.65 -20.06 -9.07
N GLY A 228 13.96 -20.64 -10.24
CA GLY A 228 13.49 -21.97 -10.65
C GLY A 228 12.38 -21.99 -11.71
N ASP A 229 11.91 -20.83 -12.18
CA ASP A 229 11.01 -20.75 -13.32
C ASP A 229 11.80 -20.99 -14.63
N GLN A 230 11.29 -21.86 -15.50
CA GLN A 230 11.96 -22.16 -16.78
C GLN A 230 12.08 -20.95 -17.70
N ASN A 231 11.20 -19.96 -17.56
CA ASN A 231 11.26 -18.71 -18.31
C ASN A 231 12.39 -17.78 -17.85
N GLU A 232 12.97 -18.06 -16.70
CA GLU A 232 14.08 -17.27 -16.14
C GLU A 232 15.44 -17.60 -16.74
N ALA A 233 15.57 -18.68 -17.51
CA ALA A 233 16.82 -19.01 -18.20
C ALA A 233 17.31 -17.86 -19.09
N ASP A 234 16.36 -17.05 -19.61
CA ASP A 234 16.63 -15.87 -20.43
C ASP A 234 16.50 -14.55 -19.65
N PHE A 235 16.19 -14.62 -18.35
CA PHE A 235 16.01 -13.42 -17.52
C PHE A 235 17.34 -13.00 -16.91
N SER A 236 17.77 -11.78 -17.23
CA SER A 236 18.84 -11.10 -16.51
C SER A 236 18.39 -9.67 -16.20
N ALA A 237 18.96 -9.08 -15.14
CA ALA A 237 18.71 -7.70 -14.79
C ALA A 237 18.99 -6.76 -15.97
N ALA A 238 20.10 -6.99 -16.68
CA ALA A 238 20.49 -6.20 -17.85
C ALA A 238 19.50 -6.35 -19.01
N ALA A 239 19.04 -7.58 -19.29
CA ALA A 239 18.07 -7.84 -20.36
C ALA A 239 16.71 -7.22 -20.04
N TYR A 240 16.25 -7.31 -18.80
CA TYR A 240 15.02 -6.65 -18.36
C TYR A 240 15.12 -5.13 -18.53
N HIS A 241 16.21 -4.54 -18.05
CA HIS A 241 16.44 -3.09 -18.15
C HIS A 241 16.44 -2.63 -19.60
N GLU A 242 17.09 -3.35 -20.47
CA GLU A 242 17.15 -3.03 -21.90
C GLU A 242 15.75 -3.06 -22.55
N LYS A 243 14.94 -4.07 -22.24
CA LYS A 243 13.64 -4.28 -22.88
C LYS A 243 12.51 -3.49 -22.25
N TYR A 244 12.50 -3.34 -20.92
CA TYR A 244 11.35 -2.82 -20.17
C TYR A 244 11.71 -1.72 -19.17
N GLY A 245 12.97 -1.59 -18.78
CA GLY A 245 13.41 -0.64 -17.77
C GLY A 245 13.23 0.82 -18.18
N LEU A 246 12.88 1.67 -17.24
CA LEU A 246 12.82 3.10 -17.50
C LEU A 246 14.23 3.69 -17.48
N ASN A 247 14.80 3.85 -18.67
CA ASN A 247 16.10 4.46 -18.93
C ASN A 247 15.95 5.90 -19.42
N GLN A 248 17.07 6.58 -19.69
CA GLN A 248 17.06 7.97 -20.18
C GLN A 248 16.28 8.13 -21.47
N ALA A 249 16.45 7.22 -22.43
CA ALA A 249 15.77 7.30 -23.73
C ALA A 249 14.25 7.20 -23.59
N ARG A 250 13.77 6.30 -22.73
CA ARG A 250 12.34 6.15 -22.44
C ARG A 250 11.79 7.31 -21.62
N TYR A 251 12.55 7.78 -20.66
CA TYR A 251 12.20 8.96 -19.86
C TYR A 251 11.96 10.19 -20.74
N ALA A 252 12.82 10.41 -21.71
CA ALA A 252 12.71 11.56 -22.62
C ALA A 252 11.43 11.55 -23.46
N LYS A 253 10.79 10.39 -23.63
CA LYS A 253 9.55 10.23 -24.40
C LYS A 253 8.28 10.45 -23.57
N LEU A 254 8.39 10.59 -22.26
CA LEU A 254 7.25 10.81 -21.40
C LEU A 254 6.64 12.18 -21.62
N LYS A 255 5.33 12.30 -21.42
CA LYS A 255 4.64 13.59 -21.43
C LYS A 255 5.26 14.56 -20.43
N PRO A 256 5.22 15.88 -20.67
CA PRO A 256 5.77 16.87 -19.73
C PRO A 256 5.22 16.75 -18.30
N GLN A 257 3.94 16.45 -18.15
CA GLN A 257 3.26 16.33 -16.86
C GLN A 257 3.23 14.91 -16.29
N ALA A 258 3.79 13.93 -16.99
CA ALA A 258 3.79 12.54 -16.53
C ALA A 258 4.58 12.39 -15.22
N ILE A 259 4.12 11.49 -14.36
CA ILE A 259 4.81 11.13 -13.13
C ILE A 259 5.17 9.65 -13.11
N ILE A 260 6.23 9.34 -12.37
CA ILE A 260 6.76 7.98 -12.22
C ILE A 260 6.61 7.57 -10.77
N MET A 261 6.06 6.38 -10.53
CA MET A 261 5.80 5.83 -9.20
C MET A 261 6.38 4.43 -9.07
N HIS A 262 6.68 4.04 -7.83
CA HIS A 262 7.22 2.72 -7.51
C HIS A 262 6.89 2.38 -6.04
N PRO A 263 6.44 1.17 -5.72
CA PRO A 263 6.05 0.83 -4.35
C PRO A 263 7.22 0.66 -3.38
N GLY A 264 8.46 0.50 -3.90
CA GLY A 264 9.66 0.19 -3.13
C GLY A 264 9.68 -1.25 -2.58
N PRO A 265 10.87 -1.77 -2.29
CA PRO A 265 12.19 -1.22 -2.64
C PRO A 265 12.49 -1.30 -4.14
N ILE A 266 13.30 -0.39 -4.64
CA ILE A 266 13.69 -0.34 -6.06
C ILE A 266 14.86 -1.30 -6.30
N ASN A 267 14.81 -2.06 -7.39
CA ASN A 267 15.99 -2.69 -7.97
C ASN A 267 16.58 -1.72 -8.99
N ARG A 268 17.53 -0.90 -8.54
CA ARG A 268 18.15 0.13 -9.38
C ARG A 268 18.83 -0.48 -10.61
N ASP A 269 18.64 0.17 -11.75
CA ASP A 269 19.15 -0.27 -13.05
C ASP A 269 18.54 -1.59 -13.56
N VAL A 270 17.44 -1.99 -12.96
CA VAL A 270 16.57 -3.07 -13.44
C VAL A 270 15.28 -2.47 -13.97
N GLU A 271 14.27 -2.23 -13.12
CA GLU A 271 13.05 -1.57 -13.57
C GLU A 271 13.20 -0.06 -13.72
N TRP A 272 14.16 0.57 -13.06
CA TRP A 272 14.34 2.02 -13.03
C TRP A 272 15.82 2.39 -13.01
N ALA A 273 16.28 3.18 -13.97
CA ALA A 273 17.65 3.66 -14.01
C ALA A 273 17.96 4.49 -12.75
N SER A 274 19.09 4.20 -12.14
CA SER A 274 19.48 4.80 -10.84
C SER A 274 19.49 6.34 -10.89
N GLU A 275 19.97 6.92 -11.99
CA GLU A 275 20.02 8.38 -12.17
C GLU A 275 18.65 9.04 -12.32
N LEU A 276 17.58 8.29 -12.52
CA LEU A 276 16.22 8.81 -12.70
C LEU A 276 15.34 8.72 -11.45
N VAL A 277 15.81 8.03 -10.41
CA VAL A 277 15.01 7.81 -9.18
C VAL A 277 14.64 9.12 -8.50
N GLU A 278 15.49 10.14 -8.58
CA GLU A 278 15.25 11.47 -8.04
C GLU A 278 15.03 12.53 -9.12
N ALA A 279 14.75 12.12 -10.37
CA ALA A 279 14.47 13.05 -11.47
C ALA A 279 13.12 13.77 -11.25
N ASP A 280 12.90 14.87 -11.98
CA ASP A 280 11.75 15.76 -11.78
C ASP A 280 10.39 15.07 -11.85
N LYS A 281 10.25 14.02 -12.68
CA LYS A 281 9.01 13.27 -12.82
C LYS A 281 8.81 12.22 -11.75
N SER A 282 9.85 11.87 -10.99
CA SER A 282 9.76 10.88 -9.92
C SER A 282 8.87 11.38 -8.79
N ARG A 283 7.99 10.50 -8.31
CA ARG A 283 7.17 10.74 -7.12
C ARG A 283 7.43 9.70 -6.02
N PHE A 284 8.58 9.01 -6.12
CA PHE A 284 8.91 7.93 -5.20
C PHE A 284 8.94 8.38 -3.74
N TYR A 285 9.58 9.51 -3.47
CA TYR A 285 9.67 10.04 -2.10
C TYR A 285 8.36 10.72 -1.66
N GLN A 286 7.62 11.31 -2.58
CA GLN A 286 6.27 11.82 -2.30
C GLN A 286 5.32 10.69 -1.91
N GLN A 287 5.43 9.52 -2.53
CA GLN A 287 4.67 8.34 -2.12
C GLN A 287 4.96 7.97 -0.65
N MET A 288 6.23 7.99 -0.24
CA MET A 288 6.62 7.72 1.14
C MET A 288 6.05 8.76 2.11
N GLN A 289 6.15 10.04 1.77
CA GLN A 289 5.55 11.12 2.56
C GLN A 289 4.04 10.93 2.69
N ASN A 290 3.38 10.68 1.59
CA ASN A 290 1.92 10.49 1.53
C ASN A 290 1.49 9.26 2.33
N GLY A 291 2.34 8.25 2.42
CA GLY A 291 2.09 7.07 3.24
C GLY A 291 1.85 7.40 4.70
N VAL A 292 2.61 8.32 5.27
CA VAL A 292 2.43 8.77 6.66
C VAL A 292 1.04 9.37 6.85
N PHE A 293 0.63 10.27 5.97
CA PHE A 293 -0.64 11.01 6.10
C PHE A 293 -1.85 10.13 5.80
N ILE A 294 -1.73 9.22 4.84
CA ILE A 294 -2.77 8.19 4.59
C ILE A 294 -2.95 7.29 5.82
N ARG A 295 -1.85 6.86 6.43
CA ARG A 295 -1.91 6.01 7.62
C ARG A 295 -2.50 6.75 8.82
N MET A 296 -2.25 8.05 8.93
CA MET A 296 -2.95 8.89 9.90
C MET A 296 -4.46 8.89 9.67
N ALA A 297 -4.90 9.08 8.44
CA ALA A 297 -6.33 9.06 8.08
C ALA A 297 -6.98 7.70 8.34
N MET A 298 -6.27 6.61 8.04
CA MET A 298 -6.74 5.25 8.31
C MET A 298 -6.91 4.99 9.80
N ILE A 299 -5.92 5.38 10.59
CA ILE A 299 -5.95 5.22 12.05
C ILE A 299 -7.08 6.07 12.65
N GLU A 300 -7.22 7.32 12.22
CA GLU A 300 -8.31 8.18 12.66
C GLU A 300 -9.68 7.56 12.36
N ALA A 301 -9.86 6.97 11.19
CA ALA A 301 -11.12 6.33 10.81
C ALA A 301 -11.52 5.22 11.80
N VAL A 302 -10.57 4.43 12.27
CA VAL A 302 -10.81 3.38 13.26
C VAL A 302 -11.03 3.99 14.65
N MET A 303 -10.26 5.02 15.01
CA MET A 303 -10.45 5.72 16.29
C MET A 303 -11.87 6.29 16.40
N ARG A 304 -12.37 6.91 15.34
CA ARG A 304 -13.73 7.46 15.31
C ARG A 304 -14.79 6.37 15.34
N GLY A 305 -14.61 5.29 14.59
CA GLY A 305 -15.53 4.16 14.60
C GLY A 305 -15.64 3.47 15.95
N ARG A 306 -14.61 3.59 16.79
CA ARG A 306 -14.55 3.02 18.14
C ARG A 306 -14.66 4.07 19.25
N LYS A 307 -14.81 5.33 18.88
CA LYS A 307 -14.92 6.46 19.81
C LYS A 307 -13.74 6.54 20.78
N LEU A 308 -12.55 6.32 20.28
CA LEU A 308 -11.31 6.39 21.05
C LEU A 308 -10.83 7.84 21.19
N GLY A 309 -10.12 8.14 22.27
CA GLY A 309 -9.51 9.45 22.48
C GLY A 309 -10.48 10.61 22.64
N GLY A 310 -11.75 10.34 22.89
CA GLY A 310 -12.80 11.36 22.94
C GLY A 310 -13.34 11.77 21.58
N LEU A 311 -12.98 11.05 20.52
CA LEU A 311 -13.49 11.32 19.17
C LEU A 311 -14.88 10.71 18.95
N ASN A 312 -15.67 11.38 18.10
CA ASN A 312 -17.00 10.90 17.69
C ASN A 312 -16.99 10.43 16.25
#